data_96e2d55b9782ee5812fdd809b1f619ca
#
_entry.id   96e2d55b9782ee5812fdd809b1f619ca
#
_cell.length_a   1.000
_cell.length_b   1.000
_cell.length_c   1.000
_cell.angle_alpha   90.00
_cell.angle_beta   90.00
_cell.angle_gamma   90.00
#
_symmetry.space_group_name_H-M   'P 1'
#
loop_
_entity.id
_entity.type
_entity.pdbx_description
1 polymer ?
#
loop_
_entity_poly.entity_id
_entity_poly.type
_entity_poly.pdbx_seq_one_letter_code
_entity_poly.pdbx_strand_id
1 'polypeptide(L)'
;MWEITVVGEVRDYSRFLLFENMLKSNYDNDVIVAISLTKSSAKLSIAVKVKKLIHTIKRLVIELILKICKEEYFVENLQIDTDDKDMQYFIILTAVMSNLEDEIDYAMVKFKFAKMVYIRSLLRFRLSRLYFLWEKFAVYFNYNMSRGIGQEIYLNFLKFLASNSRNGKDIIYLEDIDNHMILKDKSKNVLVSIPKSDEISIVVNLIIFAPNKLIINCYGVLSDKIANLIKYLFDDRVSILI
;
A
#
# COMPACT_ATOMS: atom_id res chain seq x y z
N MET A 1 9.23 -0.68 28.53
CA MET A 1 8.33 -1.38 27.59
C MET A 1 7.33 -0.38 27.05
N TRP A 2 7.09 -0.34 25.77
CA TRP A 2 6.05 0.49 25.14
C TRP A 2 4.92 -0.40 24.65
N GLU A 3 3.69 0.02 24.85
CA GLU A 3 2.51 -0.79 24.55
C GLU A 3 1.46 0.03 23.80
N ILE A 4 0.74 -0.60 22.89
CA ILE A 4 -0.42 -0.05 22.20
C ILE A 4 -1.44 -1.15 21.92
N THR A 5 -2.73 -0.81 22.03
CA THR A 5 -3.84 -1.63 21.54
C THR A 5 -4.60 -0.86 20.46
N VAL A 6 -4.63 -1.40 19.25
CA VAL A 6 -5.43 -0.89 18.14
C VAL A 6 -6.76 -1.61 18.14
N VAL A 7 -7.86 -0.86 18.11
CA VAL A 7 -9.23 -1.39 18.10
C VAL A 7 -9.87 -1.07 16.76
N GLY A 8 -10.20 -2.09 16.02
CA GLY A 8 -10.91 -2.05 14.74
C GLY A 8 -12.27 -2.76 14.80
N GLU A 9 -12.92 -2.86 13.68
CA GLU A 9 -14.13 -3.68 13.52
C GLU A 9 -13.79 -5.15 13.34
N VAL A 10 -14.82 -6.00 13.37
CA VAL A 10 -14.67 -7.46 13.17
C VAL A 10 -14.00 -7.76 11.82
N ARG A 11 -14.34 -7.00 10.77
CA ARG A 11 -13.75 -7.17 9.43
C ARG A 11 -12.25 -6.85 9.34
N ASP A 12 -11.69 -6.12 10.31
CA ASP A 12 -10.25 -5.81 10.35
C ASP A 12 -9.41 -6.97 10.91
N TYR A 13 -10.06 -8.04 11.41
CA TYR A 13 -9.39 -9.18 12.02
C TYR A 13 -8.36 -9.85 11.10
N SER A 14 -8.71 -10.08 9.84
CA SER A 14 -7.81 -10.68 8.86
C SER A 14 -6.56 -9.83 8.60
N ARG A 15 -6.72 -8.50 8.53
CA ARG A 15 -5.61 -7.56 8.37
C ARG A 15 -4.71 -7.54 9.60
N PHE A 16 -5.30 -7.67 10.80
CA PHE A 16 -4.54 -7.78 12.04
C PHE A 16 -3.73 -9.08 12.11
N LEU A 17 -4.28 -10.21 11.62
CA LEU A 17 -3.55 -11.48 11.52
C LEU A 17 -2.35 -11.37 10.57
N LEU A 18 -2.52 -10.77 9.41
CA LEU A 18 -1.43 -10.56 8.47
C LEU A 18 -0.33 -9.67 9.09
N PHE A 19 -0.73 -8.62 9.79
CA PHE A 19 0.19 -7.72 10.46
C PHE A 19 0.93 -8.40 11.63
N GLU A 20 0.24 -9.23 12.42
CA GLU A 20 0.84 -10.06 13.47
C GLU A 20 1.92 -10.98 12.90
N ASN A 21 1.60 -11.70 11.81
CA ASN A 21 2.54 -12.60 11.15
C ASN A 21 3.78 -11.85 10.65
N MET A 22 3.59 -10.67 10.06
CA MET A 22 4.67 -9.81 9.61
C MET A 22 5.55 -9.34 10.78
N LEU A 23 4.97 -8.93 11.89
CA LEU A 23 5.73 -8.52 13.07
C LEU A 23 6.48 -9.69 13.70
N LYS A 24 5.89 -10.87 13.81
CA LYS A 24 6.52 -12.07 14.33
C LYS A 24 7.71 -12.52 13.46
N SER A 25 7.55 -12.50 12.13
CA SER A 25 8.64 -12.90 11.23
C SER A 25 9.84 -11.96 11.27
N ASN A 26 9.63 -10.66 11.51
CA ASN A 26 10.70 -9.66 11.46
C ASN A 26 11.29 -9.29 12.82
N TYR A 27 10.54 -9.47 13.93
CA TYR A 27 10.89 -8.93 15.26
C TYR A 27 10.66 -9.92 16.41
N ASP A 28 10.54 -11.21 16.16
CA ASP A 28 10.10 -12.32 17.00
C ASP A 28 10.29 -12.13 18.54
N ASN A 29 11.54 -11.95 19.00
CA ASN A 29 11.84 -11.83 20.42
C ASN A 29 11.70 -10.42 21.02
N ASP A 30 11.61 -9.39 20.16
CA ASP A 30 11.64 -7.99 20.56
C ASP A 30 10.24 -7.37 20.66
N VAL A 31 9.25 -8.00 20.00
CA VAL A 31 7.88 -7.52 19.92
C VAL A 31 6.92 -8.66 20.28
N ILE A 32 6.04 -8.41 21.24
CA ILE A 32 4.96 -9.33 21.59
C ILE A 32 3.68 -8.81 20.95
N VAL A 33 2.98 -9.69 20.21
CA VAL A 33 1.72 -9.37 19.56
C VAL A 33 0.64 -10.34 20.02
N ALA A 34 -0.55 -9.82 20.30
CA ALA A 34 -1.74 -10.58 20.62
C ALA A 34 -2.96 -10.00 19.93
N ILE A 35 -3.80 -10.88 19.38
CA ILE A 35 -5.06 -10.49 18.76
C ILE A 35 -6.21 -11.09 19.57
N SER A 36 -7.26 -10.31 19.75
CA SER A 36 -8.53 -10.78 20.30
C SER A 36 -9.70 -10.34 19.43
N LEU A 37 -10.66 -11.23 19.28
CA LEU A 37 -11.89 -11.00 18.52
C LEU A 37 -13.08 -11.06 19.48
N THR A 38 -13.96 -10.08 19.40
CA THR A 38 -15.26 -10.06 20.10
C THR A 38 -16.38 -10.03 19.06
N LYS A 39 -17.65 -10.08 19.51
CA LYS A 39 -18.80 -9.95 18.60
C LYS A 39 -18.85 -8.63 17.84
N SER A 40 -18.23 -7.56 18.37
CA SER A 40 -18.33 -6.20 17.82
C SER A 40 -17.00 -5.58 17.40
N SER A 41 -15.86 -6.16 17.78
CA SER A 41 -14.56 -5.57 17.50
C SER A 41 -13.44 -6.59 17.43
N ALA A 42 -12.41 -6.27 16.66
CA ALA A 42 -11.10 -6.90 16.69
C ALA A 42 -10.10 -5.98 17.41
N LYS A 43 -9.20 -6.56 18.20
CA LYS A 43 -8.15 -5.81 18.91
C LYS A 43 -6.80 -6.42 18.60
N LEU A 44 -5.85 -5.56 18.27
CA LEU A 44 -4.45 -5.88 18.06
C LEU A 44 -3.64 -5.20 19.16
N SER A 45 -3.06 -5.98 20.08
CA SER A 45 -2.21 -5.49 21.16
C SER A 45 -0.75 -5.77 20.85
N ILE A 46 0.10 -4.75 20.95
CA ILE A 46 1.52 -4.82 20.62
C ILE A 46 2.31 -4.29 21.81
N ALA A 47 3.31 -5.05 22.27
CA ALA A 47 4.26 -4.64 23.30
C ALA A 47 5.68 -4.72 22.74
N VAL A 48 6.44 -3.63 22.83
CA VAL A 48 7.81 -3.51 22.32
C VAL A 48 8.78 -3.47 23.50
N LYS A 49 9.66 -4.47 23.57
CA LYS A 49 10.67 -4.61 24.62
C LYS A 49 11.86 -3.68 24.37
N VAL A 50 12.30 -3.56 23.13
CA VAL A 50 13.53 -2.86 22.72
C VAL A 50 13.23 -1.43 22.31
N LYS A 51 13.77 -0.46 23.03
CA LYS A 51 13.49 0.98 22.84
C LYS A 51 13.77 1.48 21.41
N LYS A 52 14.83 0.99 20.75
CA LYS A 52 15.19 1.39 19.39
C LYS A 52 14.14 1.03 18.33
N LEU A 53 13.31 0.02 18.59
CA LEU A 53 12.27 -0.43 17.66
C LEU A 53 10.95 0.34 17.79
N ILE A 54 10.76 1.12 18.87
CA ILE A 54 9.49 1.80 19.16
C ILE A 54 9.08 2.71 17.99
N HIS A 55 10.01 3.46 17.42
CA HIS A 55 9.71 4.35 16.29
C HIS A 55 9.26 3.57 15.04
N THR A 56 9.97 2.52 14.70
CA THR A 56 9.65 1.64 13.57
C THR A 56 8.28 1.01 13.75
N ILE A 57 8.00 0.44 14.93
CA ILE A 57 6.69 -0.18 15.20
C ILE A 57 5.56 0.84 15.19
N LYS A 58 5.77 2.04 15.70
CA LYS A 58 4.80 3.14 15.59
C LYS A 58 4.47 3.48 14.14
N ARG A 59 5.49 3.56 13.28
CA ARG A 59 5.32 3.82 11.86
C ARG A 59 4.50 2.72 11.17
N LEU A 60 4.82 1.45 11.43
CA LEU A 60 4.09 0.30 10.91
C LEU A 60 2.62 0.26 11.39
N VAL A 61 2.36 0.61 12.65
CA VAL A 61 0.98 0.71 13.17
C VAL A 61 0.19 1.80 12.49
N ILE A 62 0.79 2.97 12.24
CA ILE A 62 0.16 4.05 11.49
C ILE A 62 -0.11 3.62 10.05
N GLU A 63 0.84 3.00 9.40
CA GLU A 63 0.69 2.47 8.04
C GLU A 63 -0.51 1.51 7.95
N LEU A 64 -0.61 0.55 8.88
CA LEU A 64 -1.75 -0.37 8.96
C LEU A 64 -3.08 0.39 9.09
N ILE A 65 -3.17 1.34 10.02
CA ILE A 65 -4.38 2.13 10.26
C ILE A 65 -4.77 2.92 9.00
N LEU A 66 -3.80 3.59 8.37
CA LEU A 66 -4.06 4.37 7.16
C LEU A 66 -4.52 3.50 6.00
N LYS A 67 -3.88 2.34 5.77
CA LYS A 67 -4.29 1.40 4.73
C LYS A 67 -5.73 0.93 4.94
N ILE A 68 -6.10 0.53 6.16
CA ILE A 68 -7.47 0.12 6.50
C ILE A 68 -8.47 1.24 6.18
N CYS A 69 -8.23 2.43 6.70
CA CYS A 69 -9.16 3.55 6.55
C CYS A 69 -9.27 4.04 5.10
N LYS A 70 -8.15 4.06 4.39
CA LYS A 70 -8.07 4.55 3.01
C LYS A 70 -8.73 3.58 2.04
N GLU A 71 -8.53 2.27 2.25
CA GLU A 71 -9.22 1.24 1.47
C GLU A 71 -10.73 1.31 1.67
N GLU A 72 -11.22 1.37 2.92
CA GLU A 72 -12.64 1.55 3.20
C GLU A 72 -13.21 2.79 2.51
N TYR A 73 -12.50 3.91 2.63
CA TYR A 73 -12.92 5.17 2.01
C TYR A 73 -13.03 5.04 0.49
N PHE A 74 -12.03 4.48 -0.18
CA PHE A 74 -12.03 4.40 -1.63
C PHE A 74 -12.99 3.34 -2.18
N VAL A 75 -13.18 2.21 -1.49
CA VAL A 75 -14.23 1.23 -1.84
C VAL A 75 -15.62 1.87 -1.82
N GLU A 76 -15.89 2.76 -0.87
CA GLU A 76 -17.20 3.41 -0.73
C GLU A 76 -17.39 4.61 -1.67
N ASN A 77 -16.31 5.30 -2.08
CA ASN A 77 -16.41 6.61 -2.73
C ASN A 77 -15.88 6.66 -4.17
N LEU A 78 -15.13 5.65 -4.65
CA LEU A 78 -14.74 5.59 -6.05
C LEU A 78 -15.83 4.92 -6.89
N GLN A 79 -16.25 5.61 -7.95
CA GLN A 79 -17.18 5.07 -8.94
C GLN A 79 -16.37 4.32 -10.01
N ILE A 80 -16.15 3.02 -9.78
CA ILE A 80 -15.41 2.16 -10.71
C ILE A 80 -16.42 1.33 -11.49
N ASP A 81 -16.64 1.72 -12.74
CA ASP A 81 -17.58 1.07 -13.65
C ASP A 81 -16.82 0.05 -14.54
N THR A 82 -16.53 -1.12 -13.98
CA THR A 82 -15.94 -2.26 -14.70
C THR A 82 -16.37 -3.57 -14.04
N ASP A 83 -16.67 -4.58 -14.85
CA ASP A 83 -16.97 -5.93 -14.38
C ASP A 83 -15.70 -6.74 -14.05
N ASP A 84 -14.52 -6.24 -14.43
CA ASP A 84 -13.22 -6.86 -14.12
C ASP A 84 -12.84 -6.58 -12.64
N LYS A 85 -13.03 -7.60 -11.79
CA LYS A 85 -12.71 -7.53 -10.35
C LYS A 85 -11.23 -7.28 -10.08
N ASP A 86 -10.34 -7.80 -10.92
CA ASP A 86 -8.90 -7.58 -10.79
C ASP A 86 -8.57 -6.12 -11.05
N MET A 87 -9.21 -5.52 -12.06
CA MET A 87 -9.05 -4.10 -12.36
C MET A 87 -9.62 -3.22 -11.23
N GLN A 88 -10.79 -3.55 -10.68
CA GLN A 88 -11.35 -2.82 -9.52
C GLN A 88 -10.37 -2.86 -8.34
N TYR A 89 -9.89 -4.06 -7.99
CA TYR A 89 -8.94 -4.23 -6.91
C TYR A 89 -7.64 -3.47 -7.16
N PHE A 90 -7.13 -3.51 -8.38
CA PHE A 90 -5.92 -2.81 -8.77
C PHE A 90 -6.04 -1.28 -8.63
N ILE A 91 -7.16 -0.69 -9.06
CA ILE A 91 -7.42 0.75 -8.93
C ILE A 91 -7.48 1.15 -7.46
N ILE A 92 -8.25 0.40 -6.65
CA ILE A 92 -8.37 0.68 -5.22
C ILE A 92 -7.01 0.58 -4.53
N LEU A 93 -6.26 -0.49 -4.77
CA LEU A 93 -4.95 -0.69 -4.15
C LEU A 93 -3.97 0.42 -4.55
N THR A 94 -3.98 0.82 -5.83
CA THR A 94 -3.14 1.94 -6.30
C THR A 94 -3.54 3.26 -5.62
N ALA A 95 -4.84 3.53 -5.48
CA ALA A 95 -5.33 4.71 -4.77
C ALA A 95 -4.94 4.69 -3.28
N VAL A 96 -5.04 3.54 -2.61
CA VAL A 96 -4.63 3.35 -1.21
C VAL A 96 -3.14 3.64 -1.04
N MET A 97 -2.31 3.12 -1.92
CA MET A 97 -0.85 3.25 -1.82
C MET A 97 -0.33 4.62 -2.28
N SER A 98 -1.11 5.35 -3.08
CA SER A 98 -0.77 6.70 -3.55
C SER A 98 -0.53 7.66 -2.39
N ASN A 99 0.61 8.35 -2.36
CA ASN A 99 1.02 9.28 -1.31
C ASN A 99 1.04 8.71 0.13
N LEU A 100 1.03 7.38 0.30
CA LEU A 100 0.94 6.75 1.61
C LEU A 100 2.11 7.15 2.53
N GLU A 101 3.32 7.27 2.01
CA GLU A 101 4.51 7.67 2.78
C GLU A 101 4.38 9.09 3.36
N ASP A 102 3.94 10.06 2.55
CA ASP A 102 3.71 11.43 3.01
C ASP A 102 2.59 11.49 4.07
N GLU A 103 1.57 10.64 3.91
CA GLU A 103 0.46 10.52 4.85
C GLU A 103 0.90 9.88 6.17
N ILE A 104 1.77 8.86 6.12
CA ILE A 104 2.39 8.26 7.31
C ILE A 104 3.22 9.31 8.05
N ASP A 105 4.07 10.06 7.36
CA ASP A 105 4.91 11.10 7.96
C ASP A 105 4.05 12.19 8.62
N TYR A 106 3.00 12.65 7.95
CA TYR A 106 2.04 13.58 8.53
C TYR A 106 1.36 12.99 9.77
N ALA A 107 0.91 11.74 9.69
CA ALA A 107 0.23 11.07 10.81
C ALA A 107 1.19 10.84 11.99
N MET A 108 2.45 10.48 11.76
CA MET A 108 3.47 10.31 12.80
C MET A 108 3.65 11.59 13.63
N VAL A 109 3.58 12.76 13.03
CA VAL A 109 3.66 14.06 13.71
C VAL A 109 2.38 14.38 14.51
N LYS A 110 1.21 14.06 13.96
CA LYS A 110 -0.09 14.43 14.53
C LYS A 110 -0.63 13.42 15.52
N PHE A 111 -0.17 12.18 15.45
CA PHE A 111 -0.70 11.09 16.25
C PHE A 111 -0.08 11.04 17.64
N LYS A 112 -0.89 11.26 18.67
CA LYS A 112 -0.50 10.98 20.06
C LYS A 112 -0.81 9.52 20.37
N PHE A 113 0.22 8.70 20.46
CA PHE A 113 0.10 7.27 20.79
C PHE A 113 -0.43 7.09 22.21
N ALA A 114 -1.74 6.94 22.33
CA ALA A 114 -2.38 6.50 23.58
C ALA A 114 -2.24 4.97 23.71
N LYS A 115 -2.41 4.44 24.93
CA LYS A 115 -2.38 2.99 25.15
C LYS A 115 -3.45 2.24 24.35
N MET A 116 -4.58 2.89 24.07
CA MET A 116 -5.67 2.34 23.26
C MET A 116 -6.06 3.33 22.15
N VAL A 117 -6.19 2.83 20.95
CA VAL A 117 -6.48 3.60 19.74
C VAL A 117 -7.61 2.95 18.96
N TYR A 118 -8.67 3.70 18.75
CA TYR A 118 -9.79 3.29 17.91
C TYR A 118 -9.59 3.84 16.49
N ILE A 119 -9.46 2.96 15.50
CA ILE A 119 -9.11 3.31 14.12
C ILE A 119 -9.98 4.45 13.58
N ARG A 120 -11.31 4.28 13.61
CA ARG A 120 -12.25 5.26 13.04
C ARG A 120 -12.27 6.60 13.78
N SER A 121 -12.16 6.56 15.12
CA SER A 121 -12.11 7.79 15.92
C SER A 121 -10.85 8.58 15.64
N LEU A 122 -9.72 7.88 15.44
CA LEU A 122 -8.46 8.52 15.10
C LEU A 122 -8.57 9.33 13.81
N LEU A 123 -9.06 8.71 12.74
CA LEU A 123 -9.19 9.37 11.44
C LEU A 123 -10.09 10.60 11.53
N ARG A 124 -11.27 10.42 12.15
CA ARG A 124 -12.27 11.48 12.24
C ARG A 124 -11.79 12.71 13.02
N PHE A 125 -11.06 12.50 14.13
CA PHE A 125 -10.74 13.59 15.06
C PHE A 125 -9.30 14.10 14.94
N ARG A 126 -8.36 13.31 14.47
CA ARG A 126 -6.93 13.65 14.44
C ARG A 126 -6.35 13.80 13.05
N LEU A 127 -6.89 13.08 12.09
CA LEU A 127 -6.40 13.00 10.72
C LEU A 127 -7.43 13.50 9.69
N SER A 128 -8.36 14.39 10.09
CA SER A 128 -9.41 14.95 9.23
C SER A 128 -8.87 15.59 7.94
N ARG A 129 -7.64 16.14 7.98
CA ARG A 129 -6.98 16.66 6.78
C ARG A 129 -6.73 15.58 5.73
N LEU A 130 -6.39 14.36 6.14
CA LEU A 130 -6.18 13.24 5.21
C LEU A 130 -7.51 12.86 4.56
N TYR A 131 -8.58 12.82 5.36
CA TYR A 131 -9.92 12.56 4.83
C TYR A 131 -10.31 13.55 3.73
N PHE A 132 -10.05 14.83 3.93
CA PHE A 132 -10.27 15.86 2.92
C PHE A 132 -9.41 15.68 1.64
N LEU A 133 -8.17 15.21 1.78
CA LEU A 133 -7.34 14.91 0.62
C LEU A 133 -7.87 13.71 -0.17
N TRP A 134 -8.35 12.67 0.52
CA TRP A 134 -8.97 11.50 -0.10
C TRP A 134 -10.29 11.86 -0.81
N GLU A 135 -11.08 12.75 -0.21
CA GLU A 135 -12.29 13.29 -0.83
C GLU A 135 -11.97 14.01 -2.15
N LYS A 136 -10.98 14.89 -2.13
CA LYS A 136 -10.53 15.57 -3.36
C LYS A 136 -10.07 14.59 -4.43
N PHE A 137 -9.33 13.56 -4.03
CA PHE A 137 -8.89 12.51 -4.94
C PHE A 137 -10.09 11.76 -5.54
N ALA A 138 -11.05 11.34 -4.71
CA ALA A 138 -12.24 10.63 -5.17
C ALA A 138 -13.11 11.48 -6.12
N VAL A 139 -13.32 12.76 -5.80
CA VAL A 139 -14.04 13.70 -6.68
C VAL A 139 -13.32 13.84 -8.02
N TYR A 140 -12.00 14.03 -8.02
CA TYR A 140 -11.22 14.14 -9.24
C TYR A 140 -11.26 12.84 -10.05
N PHE A 141 -11.10 11.69 -9.40
CA PHE A 141 -11.20 10.38 -10.03
C PHE A 141 -12.56 10.20 -10.70
N ASN A 142 -13.65 10.34 -9.94
CA ASN A 142 -15.02 10.13 -10.43
C ASN A 142 -15.36 11.09 -11.60
N TYR A 143 -14.92 12.35 -11.51
CA TYR A 143 -15.10 13.32 -12.59
C TYR A 143 -14.40 12.89 -13.90
N ASN A 144 -13.19 12.39 -13.82
CA ASN A 144 -12.47 11.94 -15.01
C ASN A 144 -13.03 10.63 -15.54
N MET A 145 -13.44 9.71 -14.66
CA MET A 145 -14.03 8.44 -15.06
C MET A 145 -15.40 8.59 -15.73
N SER A 146 -16.23 9.55 -15.29
CA SER A 146 -17.53 9.81 -15.89
C SER A 146 -17.48 10.36 -17.33
N ARG A 147 -16.32 10.85 -17.78
CA ARG A 147 -16.13 11.45 -19.11
C ARG A 147 -15.64 10.50 -20.16
N GLY A 148 -15.32 9.28 -19.81
CA GLY A 148 -14.73 8.33 -20.72
C GLY A 148 -15.47 7.01 -20.78
N ILE A 149 -15.17 6.24 -21.81
CA ILE A 149 -15.80 4.96 -22.10
C ILE A 149 -14.73 3.87 -22.06
N GLY A 150 -14.87 2.89 -21.12
CA GLY A 150 -14.14 1.64 -21.14
C GLY A 150 -12.80 1.60 -20.38
N GLN A 151 -12.11 0.47 -20.46
CA GLN A 151 -10.86 0.16 -19.75
C GLN A 151 -9.70 1.14 -20.02
N GLU A 152 -9.68 1.78 -21.17
CA GLU A 152 -8.61 2.68 -21.58
C GLU A 152 -8.43 3.86 -20.60
N ILE A 153 -9.52 4.33 -20.01
CA ILE A 153 -9.48 5.43 -19.02
C ILE A 153 -8.75 5.03 -17.76
N TYR A 154 -9.04 3.84 -17.25
CA TYR A 154 -8.34 3.34 -16.06
C TYR A 154 -6.85 3.17 -16.33
N LEU A 155 -6.49 2.67 -17.51
CA LEU A 155 -5.10 2.54 -17.92
C LEU A 155 -4.40 3.91 -18.05
N ASN A 156 -5.08 4.91 -18.64
CA ASN A 156 -4.56 6.27 -18.71
C ASN A 156 -4.41 6.92 -17.34
N PHE A 157 -5.34 6.68 -16.43
CA PHE A 157 -5.23 7.12 -15.04
C PHE A 157 -4.02 6.48 -14.32
N LEU A 158 -3.82 5.18 -14.47
CA LEU A 158 -2.66 4.49 -13.90
C LEU A 158 -1.34 4.99 -14.50
N LYS A 159 -1.31 5.24 -15.81
CA LYS A 159 -0.16 5.86 -16.50
C LYS A 159 0.13 7.27 -15.97
N PHE A 160 -0.93 8.06 -15.72
CA PHE A 160 -0.81 9.36 -15.09
C PHE A 160 -0.20 9.26 -13.67
N LEU A 161 -0.65 8.32 -12.84
CA LEU A 161 -0.08 8.09 -11.52
C LEU A 161 1.39 7.66 -11.61
N ALA A 162 1.72 6.72 -12.51
CA ALA A 162 3.09 6.26 -12.74
C ALA A 162 4.03 7.37 -13.24
N SER A 163 3.50 8.43 -13.83
CA SER A 163 4.28 9.56 -14.36
C SER A 163 4.40 10.72 -13.37
N ASN A 164 3.49 10.82 -12.39
CA ASN A 164 3.38 11.97 -11.49
C ASN A 164 3.62 11.63 -10.01
N SER A 165 4.05 10.41 -9.68
CA SER A 165 4.39 10.07 -8.30
C SER A 165 5.60 10.90 -7.83
N ARG A 166 5.46 11.53 -6.64
CA ARG A 166 6.54 12.33 -6.02
C ARG A 166 7.71 11.48 -5.53
N ASN A 167 7.48 10.18 -5.33
CA ASN A 167 8.51 9.24 -4.85
C ASN A 167 9.34 8.63 -5.97
N GLY A 168 9.34 9.23 -7.16
CA GLY A 168 10.05 8.73 -8.33
C GLY A 168 11.49 8.32 -8.02
N LYS A 169 11.81 7.05 -8.32
CA LYS A 169 13.18 6.51 -8.21
C LYS A 169 13.88 6.63 -9.55
N ASP A 170 15.17 6.93 -9.54
CA ASP A 170 15.95 7.05 -10.77
C ASP A 170 15.91 5.73 -11.57
N ILE A 171 16.32 4.63 -10.93
CA ILE A 171 16.39 3.30 -11.53
C ILE A 171 15.83 2.29 -10.56
N ILE A 172 14.98 1.41 -11.07
CA ILE A 172 14.51 0.22 -10.36
C ILE A 172 14.88 -1.02 -11.15
N TYR A 173 15.37 -2.03 -10.44
CA TYR A 173 15.59 -3.39 -10.94
C TYR A 173 14.46 -4.28 -10.44
N LEU A 174 13.84 -5.02 -11.32
CA LEU A 174 12.89 -6.09 -11.00
C LEU A 174 13.59 -7.43 -11.26
N GLU A 175 13.81 -8.20 -10.21
CA GLU A 175 14.57 -9.46 -10.23
C GLU A 175 13.73 -10.59 -9.64
N ASP A 176 13.88 -11.79 -10.21
CA ASP A 176 13.30 -13.02 -9.68
C ASP A 176 14.30 -13.72 -8.76
N ILE A 177 13.98 -13.85 -7.47
CA ILE A 177 14.83 -14.51 -6.47
C ILE A 177 13.94 -15.35 -5.54
N ASP A 178 14.21 -16.63 -5.43
CA ASP A 178 13.59 -17.55 -4.47
C ASP A 178 12.04 -17.47 -4.41
N ASN A 179 11.40 -17.55 -5.58
CA ASN A 179 9.95 -17.46 -5.74
C ASN A 179 9.32 -16.10 -5.34
N HIS A 180 10.16 -15.06 -5.26
CA HIS A 180 9.73 -13.68 -5.04
C HIS A 180 10.21 -12.77 -6.16
N MET A 181 9.38 -11.78 -6.47
CA MET A 181 9.77 -10.66 -7.29
C MET A 181 10.32 -9.55 -6.39
N ILE A 182 11.57 -9.20 -6.59
CA ILE A 182 12.29 -8.24 -5.73
C ILE A 182 12.53 -6.97 -6.51
N LEU A 183 12.04 -5.86 -5.97
CA LEU A 183 12.34 -4.53 -6.46
C LEU A 183 13.54 -3.96 -5.71
N LYS A 184 14.56 -3.53 -6.45
CA LYS A 184 15.78 -2.93 -5.91
C LYS A 184 16.04 -1.55 -6.49
N ASP A 185 16.64 -0.67 -5.69
CA ASP A 185 17.11 0.63 -6.15
C ASP A 185 18.42 0.53 -6.95
N LYS A 186 18.93 1.67 -7.43
CA LYS A 186 20.21 1.74 -8.16
C LYS A 186 21.43 1.27 -7.35
N SER A 187 21.34 1.31 -6.02
CA SER A 187 22.39 0.83 -5.11
C SER A 187 22.22 -0.65 -4.74
N LYS A 188 21.27 -1.35 -5.39
CA LYS A 188 20.91 -2.76 -5.14
C LYS A 188 20.30 -3.01 -3.76
N ASN A 189 19.85 -1.97 -3.04
CA ASN A 189 19.08 -2.14 -1.83
C ASN A 189 17.68 -2.66 -2.17
N VAL A 190 17.21 -3.64 -1.40
CA VAL A 190 15.85 -4.17 -1.54
C VAL A 190 14.85 -3.11 -1.08
N LEU A 191 13.95 -2.71 -1.97
CA LEU A 191 12.83 -1.81 -1.68
C LEU A 191 11.62 -2.60 -1.21
N VAL A 192 11.29 -3.68 -1.94
CA VAL A 192 10.19 -4.57 -1.61
C VAL A 192 10.44 -5.97 -2.16
N SER A 193 9.91 -6.97 -1.47
CA SER A 193 9.89 -8.38 -1.89
C SER A 193 8.43 -8.84 -1.94
N ILE A 194 7.99 -9.33 -3.08
CA ILE A 194 6.59 -9.66 -3.39
C ILE A 194 6.53 -11.11 -3.84
N PRO A 195 5.63 -11.96 -3.29
CA PRO A 195 5.43 -13.30 -3.82
C PRO A 195 5.07 -13.27 -5.30
N LYS A 196 5.61 -14.18 -6.12
CA LYS A 196 5.29 -14.24 -7.57
C LYS A 196 3.80 -14.40 -7.86
N SER A 197 3.05 -15.01 -6.95
CA SER A 197 1.60 -15.17 -7.09
C SER A 197 0.82 -13.86 -6.97
N ASP A 198 1.45 -12.77 -6.47
CA ASP A 198 0.81 -11.46 -6.29
C ASP A 198 1.33 -10.45 -7.34
N GLU A 199 1.08 -10.76 -8.62
CA GLU A 199 1.50 -9.93 -9.75
C GLU A 199 0.91 -8.51 -9.70
N ILE A 200 -0.28 -8.34 -9.14
CA ILE A 200 -0.93 -7.02 -9.00
C ILE A 200 -0.09 -6.10 -8.10
N SER A 201 0.36 -6.61 -6.95
CA SER A 201 1.24 -5.84 -6.06
C SER A 201 2.57 -5.45 -6.71
N ILE A 202 3.09 -6.23 -7.66
CA ILE A 202 4.29 -5.85 -8.43
C ILE A 202 4.02 -4.55 -9.19
N VAL A 203 2.94 -4.51 -9.97
CA VAL A 203 2.58 -3.33 -10.78
C VAL A 203 2.28 -2.12 -9.90
N VAL A 204 1.53 -2.32 -8.80
CA VAL A 204 1.20 -1.24 -7.85
C VAL A 204 2.48 -0.62 -7.28
N ASN A 205 3.43 -1.42 -6.83
CA ASN A 205 4.70 -0.91 -6.30
C ASN A 205 5.53 -0.19 -7.38
N LEU A 206 5.53 -0.68 -8.63
CA LEU A 206 6.16 0.03 -9.73
C LEU A 206 5.54 1.41 -9.98
N ILE A 207 4.20 1.52 -9.92
CA ILE A 207 3.50 2.82 -10.04
C ILE A 207 3.89 3.76 -8.89
N ILE A 208 3.95 3.25 -7.67
CA ILE A 208 4.30 4.04 -6.47
C ILE A 208 5.74 4.58 -6.57
N PHE A 209 6.67 3.71 -6.94
CA PHE A 209 8.06 4.11 -7.07
C PHE A 209 8.33 4.97 -8.31
N ALA A 210 7.44 4.93 -9.30
CA ALA A 210 7.49 5.71 -10.55
C ALA A 210 8.92 5.83 -11.13
N PRO A 211 9.57 4.71 -11.50
CA PRO A 211 10.95 4.74 -11.93
C PRO A 211 11.13 5.55 -13.22
N ASN A 212 12.22 6.33 -13.30
CA ASN A 212 12.65 6.94 -14.55
C ASN A 212 13.21 5.88 -15.51
N LYS A 213 13.74 4.79 -14.97
CA LYS A 213 14.18 3.61 -15.72
C LYS A 213 13.87 2.34 -14.97
N LEU A 214 13.15 1.43 -15.61
CA LEU A 214 12.83 0.08 -15.08
C LEU A 214 13.65 -0.96 -15.84
N ILE A 215 14.45 -1.74 -15.11
CA ILE A 215 15.27 -2.82 -15.66
C ILE A 215 14.67 -4.14 -15.18
N ILE A 216 14.19 -4.96 -16.11
CA ILE A 216 13.54 -6.24 -15.82
C ILE A 216 14.49 -7.38 -16.16
N ASN A 217 14.90 -8.14 -15.14
CA ASN A 217 15.78 -9.31 -15.25
C ASN A 217 15.01 -10.65 -15.18
N CYS A 218 13.68 -10.62 -15.36
CA CYS A 218 12.81 -11.79 -15.14
C CYS A 218 11.59 -11.79 -16.09
N TYR A 219 11.74 -11.23 -17.28
CA TYR A 219 10.60 -11.00 -18.18
C TYR A 219 9.76 -12.26 -18.48
N GLY A 220 10.41 -13.41 -18.67
CA GLY A 220 9.72 -14.69 -18.95
C GLY A 220 8.98 -15.30 -17.75
N VAL A 221 9.02 -14.66 -16.58
CA VAL A 221 8.38 -15.15 -15.35
C VAL A 221 7.04 -14.44 -15.09
N LEU A 222 6.85 -13.23 -15.64
CA LEU A 222 5.61 -12.49 -15.56
C LEU A 222 4.59 -13.02 -16.55
N SER A 223 3.30 -13.02 -16.18
CA SER A 223 2.23 -13.30 -17.11
C SER A 223 2.21 -12.27 -18.25
N ASP A 224 1.75 -12.69 -19.44
CA ASP A 224 1.65 -11.78 -20.60
C ASP A 224 0.78 -10.56 -20.31
N LYS A 225 -0.28 -10.73 -19.49
CA LYS A 225 -1.18 -9.64 -19.07
C LYS A 225 -0.39 -8.58 -18.31
N ILE A 226 0.43 -8.98 -17.35
CA ILE A 226 1.22 -8.07 -16.50
C ILE A 226 2.40 -7.47 -17.28
N ALA A 227 3.09 -8.26 -18.06
CA ALA A 227 4.18 -7.78 -18.91
C ALA A 227 3.71 -6.68 -19.88
N ASN A 228 2.56 -6.87 -20.52
CA ASN A 228 1.96 -5.88 -21.40
C ASN A 228 1.50 -4.63 -20.63
N LEU A 229 0.93 -4.80 -19.44
CA LEU A 229 0.53 -3.67 -18.59
C LEU A 229 1.75 -2.84 -18.17
N ILE A 230 2.84 -3.47 -17.74
CA ILE A 230 4.08 -2.76 -17.39
C ILE A 230 4.64 -2.00 -18.60
N LYS A 231 4.67 -2.62 -19.77
CA LYS A 231 5.08 -1.94 -21.01
C LYS A 231 4.20 -0.72 -21.30
N TYR A 232 2.88 -0.85 -21.18
CA TYR A 232 1.95 0.25 -21.41
C TYR A 232 2.18 1.42 -20.43
N LEU A 233 2.35 1.11 -19.15
CA LEU A 233 2.47 2.12 -18.08
C LEU A 233 3.82 2.87 -18.12
N PHE A 234 4.91 2.18 -18.45
CA PHE A 234 6.26 2.71 -18.35
C PHE A 234 6.94 2.94 -19.72
N ASP A 235 6.36 2.41 -20.80
CA ASP A 235 6.72 2.67 -22.20
C ASP A 235 8.24 2.61 -22.45
N ASP A 236 8.86 3.71 -22.90
CA ASP A 236 10.28 3.86 -23.19
C ASP A 236 11.20 3.76 -21.96
N ARG A 237 10.62 3.82 -20.76
CA ARG A 237 11.36 3.67 -19.49
C ARG A 237 11.75 2.21 -19.18
N VAL A 238 11.17 1.23 -19.89
CA VAL A 238 11.43 -0.21 -19.65
C VAL A 238 12.64 -0.68 -20.47
N SER A 239 13.61 -1.29 -19.80
CA SER A 239 14.70 -2.04 -20.42
C SER A 239 14.65 -3.49 -19.94
N ILE A 240 14.58 -4.43 -20.88
CA ILE A 240 14.56 -5.86 -20.58
C ILE A 240 15.99 -6.38 -20.78
N LEU A 241 16.56 -6.97 -19.75
CA LEU A 241 17.81 -7.74 -19.86
C LEU A 241 17.43 -9.20 -20.15
N ILE A 242 17.84 -9.70 -21.29
CA ILE A 242 17.67 -11.09 -21.74
C ILE A 242 18.83 -11.91 -21.22
#